data_348fec32ba838a0d016a0a6a162ae1d1
#
_entry.id   348fec32ba838a0d016a0a6a162ae1d1
#
_cell.length_a   1.000
_cell.length_b   1.000
_cell.length_c   1.000
_cell.angle_alpha   90.00
_cell.angle_beta   90.00
_cell.angle_gamma   90.00
#
_symmetry.space_group_name_H-M   'P 1'
#
loop_
_entity.id
_entity.type
_entity.pdbx_description
1 polymer ?
#
loop_
_entity_poly.entity_id
_entity_poly.type
_entity_poly.pdbx_seq_one_letter_code
_entity_poly.pdbx_strand_id
1 'polypeptide(L)'
;TPDSKTAKNVAEMAKESGKKVGVISTVSIDHATPAGFYAHQPSRNNYYEIGMELAKSGYDFFGGGGFKDPDGKKSKAPDGNVIEEAKKNGYKVVTGKEAMEKLTPADGKVIVVNEWLQDSKAMPYKMDRTEKDMNLADLVTKAAEMLDNPNGFFIMAEGGKVDWACHANDAAGAINDALDVDGAV
;
A
#
# COMPACT_ATOMS: atom_id res chain seq x y z
N THR A 1 -10.69 -2.62 -19.07
CA THR A 1 -10.82 -2.30 -20.50
C THR A 1 -12.23 -1.77 -20.78
N PRO A 2 -12.49 -1.02 -21.89
CA PRO A 2 -13.81 -0.52 -22.24
C PRO A 2 -14.87 -1.62 -22.43
N ASP A 3 -14.45 -2.83 -22.73
CA ASP A 3 -15.29 -4.04 -22.86
C ASP A 3 -15.44 -4.83 -21.56
N SER A 4 -15.08 -4.23 -20.43
CA SER A 4 -15.12 -4.82 -19.07
C SER A 4 -14.26 -6.10 -18.91
N LYS A 5 -13.31 -6.35 -19.82
CA LYS A 5 -12.36 -7.45 -19.64
C LYS A 5 -11.21 -7.03 -18.73
N THR A 6 -10.81 -7.94 -17.88
CA THR A 6 -9.62 -7.80 -17.05
C THR A 6 -8.38 -7.64 -17.95
N ALA A 7 -7.56 -6.66 -17.65
CA ALA A 7 -6.27 -6.47 -18.29
C ALA A 7 -5.16 -6.60 -17.25
N LYS A 8 -4.10 -7.27 -17.64
CA LYS A 8 -2.92 -7.42 -16.80
C LYS A 8 -2.25 -6.06 -16.62
N ASN A 9 -1.92 -5.71 -15.38
CA ASN A 9 -1.22 -4.48 -15.05
C ASN A 9 0.32 -4.67 -15.06
N VAL A 10 1.06 -3.57 -14.99
CA VAL A 10 2.53 -3.58 -15.07
C VAL A 10 3.19 -4.32 -13.89
N ALA A 11 2.60 -4.27 -12.70
CA ALA A 11 3.13 -4.94 -11.51
C ALA A 11 2.98 -6.47 -11.63
N GLU A 12 1.87 -6.95 -12.17
CA GLU A 12 1.66 -8.36 -12.50
C GLU A 12 2.68 -8.84 -13.55
N MET A 13 2.92 -8.04 -14.59
CA MET A 13 3.94 -8.36 -15.61
C MET A 13 5.34 -8.41 -15.01
N ALA A 14 5.67 -7.49 -14.08
CA ALA A 14 6.93 -7.51 -13.36
C ALA A 14 7.07 -8.77 -12.51
N LYS A 15 6.03 -9.15 -11.77
CA LYS A 15 6.01 -10.37 -10.95
C LYS A 15 6.21 -11.63 -11.80
N GLU A 16 5.51 -11.74 -12.92
CA GLU A 16 5.65 -12.87 -13.85
C GLU A 16 7.03 -12.95 -14.50
N SER A 17 7.70 -11.82 -14.68
CA SER A 17 9.09 -11.79 -15.16
C SER A 17 10.13 -12.16 -14.08
N GLY A 18 9.68 -12.59 -12.90
CA GLY A 18 10.54 -13.02 -11.81
C GLY A 18 11.06 -11.87 -10.93
N LYS A 19 10.56 -10.64 -11.10
CA LYS A 19 10.90 -9.51 -10.24
C LYS A 19 10.12 -9.58 -8.92
N LYS A 20 10.71 -9.02 -7.86
CA LYS A 20 9.94 -8.72 -6.65
C LYS A 20 9.10 -7.46 -6.85
N VAL A 21 7.95 -7.38 -6.18
CA VAL A 21 6.99 -6.28 -6.35
C VAL A 21 6.63 -5.66 -5.02
N GLY A 22 6.70 -4.33 -4.96
CA GLY A 22 6.23 -3.50 -3.85
C GLY A 22 5.17 -2.50 -4.28
N VAL A 23 4.17 -2.27 -3.42
CA VAL A 23 3.13 -1.26 -3.60
C VAL A 23 3.01 -0.44 -2.33
N ILE A 24 3.19 0.88 -2.45
CA ILE A 24 3.27 1.81 -1.32
C ILE A 24 2.34 2.99 -1.59
N SER A 25 1.61 3.43 -0.55
CA SER A 25 0.79 4.63 -0.66
C SER A 25 0.61 5.33 0.69
N THR A 26 0.65 6.65 0.71
CA THR A 26 0.34 7.42 1.92
C THR A 26 -1.16 7.45 2.25
N VAL A 27 -2.04 7.01 1.35
CA VAL A 27 -3.46 6.72 1.65
C VAL A 27 -3.62 5.25 2.07
N SER A 28 -4.85 4.78 2.25
CA SER A 28 -5.07 3.36 2.57
C SER A 28 -4.53 2.46 1.44
N ILE A 29 -3.91 1.34 1.80
CA ILE A 29 -3.25 0.46 0.81
C ILE A 29 -4.24 -0.25 -0.11
N ASP A 30 -5.53 -0.22 0.22
CA ASP A 30 -6.66 -0.68 -0.59
C ASP A 30 -7.36 0.47 -1.36
N HIS A 31 -6.75 1.68 -1.41
CA HIS A 31 -7.26 2.79 -2.20
C HIS A 31 -7.13 2.55 -3.71
N ALA A 32 -7.85 3.34 -4.52
CA ALA A 32 -8.00 3.10 -5.96
C ALA A 32 -6.66 3.03 -6.72
N THR A 33 -5.73 3.95 -6.42
CA THR A 33 -4.43 4.01 -7.12
C THR A 33 -3.56 2.79 -6.82
N PRO A 34 -3.24 2.46 -5.54
CA PRO A 34 -2.49 1.24 -5.25
C PRO A 34 -3.24 -0.01 -5.72
N ALA A 35 -4.58 -0.08 -5.56
CA ALA A 35 -5.40 -1.20 -6.00
C ALA A 35 -5.27 -1.49 -7.49
N GLY A 36 -5.11 -0.47 -8.34
CA GLY A 36 -4.91 -0.64 -9.78
C GLY A 36 -3.67 -1.43 -10.17
N PHE A 37 -2.76 -1.67 -9.22
CA PHE A 37 -1.54 -2.45 -9.45
C PHE A 37 -1.63 -3.92 -8.99
N TYR A 38 -2.73 -4.32 -8.33
CA TYR A 38 -2.89 -5.71 -7.86
C TYR A 38 -4.33 -6.23 -7.87
N ALA A 39 -5.34 -5.37 -8.04
CA ALA A 39 -6.75 -5.76 -7.97
C ALA A 39 -7.49 -5.49 -9.29
N HIS A 40 -8.56 -6.28 -9.51
CA HIS A 40 -9.37 -6.24 -10.72
C HIS A 40 -10.87 -6.04 -10.42
N GLN A 41 -11.18 -5.30 -9.36
CA GLN A 41 -12.56 -5.02 -8.97
C GLN A 41 -13.23 -3.99 -9.90
N PRO A 42 -14.53 -4.15 -10.23
CA PRO A 42 -15.25 -3.22 -11.08
C PRO A 42 -15.51 -1.86 -10.42
N SER A 43 -15.37 -1.76 -9.11
CA SER A 43 -15.58 -0.55 -8.33
C SER A 43 -14.48 -0.33 -7.31
N ARG A 44 -13.96 0.90 -7.25
CA ARG A 44 -13.02 1.31 -6.20
C ARG A 44 -13.59 1.23 -4.78
N ASN A 45 -14.89 1.12 -4.64
CA ASN A 45 -15.57 1.03 -3.35
C ASN A 45 -15.64 -0.40 -2.79
N ASN A 46 -15.22 -1.39 -3.56
CA ASN A 46 -15.14 -2.79 -3.14
C ASN A 46 -13.88 -3.02 -2.28
N TYR A 47 -13.72 -2.24 -1.20
CA TYR A 47 -12.50 -2.23 -0.39
C TYR A 47 -12.15 -3.60 0.21
N TYR A 48 -13.16 -4.36 0.64
CA TYR A 48 -12.95 -5.70 1.15
C TYR A 48 -12.40 -6.63 0.08
N GLU A 49 -13.04 -6.70 -1.07
CA GLU A 49 -12.65 -7.54 -2.20
C GLU A 49 -11.26 -7.14 -2.72
N ILE A 50 -10.96 -5.83 -2.80
CA ILE A 50 -9.63 -5.29 -3.12
C ILE A 50 -8.59 -5.78 -2.09
N GLY A 51 -8.91 -5.69 -0.81
CA GLY A 51 -8.03 -6.19 0.26
C GLY A 51 -7.79 -7.70 0.17
N MET A 52 -8.82 -8.48 -0.17
CA MET A 52 -8.70 -9.93 -0.37
C MET A 52 -7.84 -10.29 -1.61
N GLU A 53 -7.91 -9.48 -2.67
CA GLU A 53 -7.01 -9.64 -3.82
C GLU A 53 -5.56 -9.28 -3.46
N LEU A 54 -5.33 -8.22 -2.67
CA LEU A 54 -4.02 -7.90 -2.10
C LEU A 54 -3.46 -9.11 -1.34
N ALA A 55 -4.24 -9.65 -0.41
CA ALA A 55 -3.83 -10.80 0.42
C ALA A 55 -3.43 -12.03 -0.40
N LYS A 56 -3.95 -12.16 -1.63
CA LYS A 56 -3.70 -13.27 -2.55
C LYS A 56 -2.73 -12.94 -3.70
N SER A 57 -2.32 -11.69 -3.85
CA SER A 57 -1.49 -11.22 -4.97
C SER A 57 -0.11 -11.89 -5.05
N GLY A 58 0.43 -12.32 -3.90
CA GLY A 58 1.78 -12.86 -3.82
C GLY A 58 2.89 -11.83 -4.02
N TYR A 59 2.57 -10.52 -3.99
CA TYR A 59 3.58 -9.46 -4.01
C TYR A 59 4.42 -9.47 -2.74
N ASP A 60 5.56 -8.82 -2.75
CA ASP A 60 6.57 -9.03 -1.73
C ASP A 60 6.53 -7.94 -0.64
N PHE A 61 6.06 -6.73 -0.98
CA PHE A 61 5.97 -5.60 -0.05
C PHE A 61 4.71 -4.77 -0.27
N PHE A 62 3.96 -4.53 0.78
CA PHE A 62 2.93 -3.50 0.84
C PHE A 62 3.23 -2.55 1.99
N GLY A 63 3.06 -1.24 1.78
CA GLY A 63 3.34 -0.27 2.83
C GLY A 63 2.49 0.99 2.76
N GLY A 64 2.17 1.56 3.92
CA GLY A 64 1.50 2.86 3.99
C GLY A 64 0.38 2.95 5.00
N GLY A 65 -0.79 3.39 4.55
CA GLY A 65 -2.00 3.42 5.36
C GLY A 65 -2.57 2.04 5.66
N GLY A 66 -3.71 2.00 6.33
CA GLY A 66 -4.37 0.73 6.68
C GLY A 66 -5.35 0.24 5.62
N PHE A 67 -6.23 -0.66 6.03
CA PHE A 67 -7.34 -1.17 5.24
C PHE A 67 -8.65 -0.49 5.65
N LYS A 68 -9.50 -0.15 4.68
CA LYS A 68 -10.79 0.54 4.93
C LYS A 68 -11.90 -0.39 5.40
N ASP A 69 -11.92 -1.61 4.91
CA ASP A 69 -12.95 -2.60 5.30
C ASP A 69 -12.35 -4.02 5.44
N PRO A 70 -11.41 -4.24 6.37
CA PRO A 70 -10.73 -5.54 6.50
C PRO A 70 -11.65 -6.69 6.94
N ASP A 71 -12.79 -6.36 7.56
CA ASP A 71 -13.76 -7.36 8.06
C ASP A 71 -14.92 -7.61 7.07
N GLY A 72 -14.95 -6.92 5.93
CA GLY A 72 -16.01 -7.06 4.94
C GLY A 72 -17.39 -6.56 5.40
N LYS A 73 -17.43 -5.57 6.30
CA LYS A 73 -18.71 -5.03 6.84
C LYS A 73 -19.62 -4.43 5.78
N LYS A 74 -19.03 -4.02 4.66
CA LYS A 74 -19.75 -3.44 3.50
C LYS A 74 -19.81 -4.41 2.32
N SER A 75 -19.18 -5.57 2.42
CA SER A 75 -19.23 -6.62 1.39
C SER A 75 -20.55 -7.37 1.43
N LYS A 76 -21.01 -7.82 0.26
CA LYS A 76 -22.21 -8.67 0.13
C LYS A 76 -21.93 -10.14 0.49
N ALA A 77 -20.67 -10.55 0.43
CA ALA A 77 -20.26 -11.94 0.69
C ALA A 77 -18.86 -11.95 1.36
N PRO A 78 -18.77 -11.48 2.61
CA PRO A 78 -17.50 -11.51 3.32
C PRO A 78 -17.09 -12.96 3.64
N ASP A 79 -15.81 -13.27 3.44
CA ASP A 79 -15.21 -14.57 3.75
C ASP A 79 -13.95 -14.35 4.60
N GLY A 80 -14.16 -14.10 5.88
CA GLY A 80 -13.10 -13.85 6.85
C GLY A 80 -12.55 -12.42 6.86
N ASN A 81 -11.38 -12.25 7.46
CA ASN A 81 -10.70 -10.96 7.61
C ASN A 81 -9.48 -10.88 6.67
N VAL A 82 -9.32 -9.75 6.01
CA VAL A 82 -8.22 -9.50 5.05
C VAL A 82 -6.83 -9.73 5.67
N ILE A 83 -6.62 -9.27 6.90
CA ILE A 83 -5.32 -9.42 7.59
C ILE A 83 -5.04 -10.90 7.88
N GLU A 84 -6.04 -11.64 8.34
CA GLU A 84 -5.88 -13.07 8.61
C GLU A 84 -5.67 -13.86 7.32
N GLU A 85 -6.34 -13.48 6.23
CA GLU A 85 -6.11 -14.08 4.92
C GLU A 85 -4.68 -13.78 4.40
N ALA A 86 -4.20 -12.55 4.57
CA ALA A 86 -2.81 -12.21 4.23
C ALA A 86 -1.80 -13.05 5.02
N LYS A 87 -2.01 -13.23 6.33
CA LYS A 87 -1.16 -14.09 7.17
C LYS A 87 -1.16 -15.54 6.70
N LYS A 88 -2.33 -16.11 6.36
CA LYS A 88 -2.43 -17.45 5.78
C LYS A 88 -1.65 -17.60 4.48
N ASN A 89 -1.61 -16.54 3.67
CA ASN A 89 -0.84 -16.49 2.43
C ASN A 89 0.65 -16.16 2.64
N GLY A 90 1.13 -16.15 3.89
CA GLY A 90 2.53 -16.01 4.26
C GLY A 90 3.02 -14.58 4.37
N TYR A 91 2.12 -13.60 4.52
CA TYR A 91 2.53 -12.23 4.83
C TYR A 91 2.81 -12.06 6.33
N LYS A 92 3.92 -11.43 6.66
CA LYS A 92 4.17 -10.85 7.97
C LYS A 92 3.57 -9.44 7.99
N VAL A 93 2.61 -9.21 8.88
CA VAL A 93 1.96 -7.91 9.02
C VAL A 93 2.54 -7.20 10.24
N VAL A 94 3.06 -6.00 10.04
CA VAL A 94 3.66 -5.18 11.10
C VAL A 94 3.05 -3.78 11.11
N THR A 95 3.04 -3.17 12.30
CA THR A 95 2.48 -1.83 12.50
C THR A 95 3.53 -0.93 13.16
N GLY A 96 3.68 0.27 12.62
CA GLY A 96 4.56 1.31 13.14
C GLY A 96 6.00 1.23 12.64
N LYS A 97 6.70 2.36 12.78
CA LYS A 97 8.05 2.59 12.27
C LYS A 97 9.07 1.64 12.90
N GLU A 98 9.05 1.48 14.21
CA GLU A 98 10.00 0.62 14.92
C GLU A 98 9.91 -0.85 14.48
N ALA A 99 8.69 -1.34 14.22
CA ALA A 99 8.50 -2.71 13.73
C ALA A 99 8.95 -2.87 12.28
N MET A 100 8.73 -1.85 11.44
CA MET A 100 9.22 -1.82 10.05
C MET A 100 10.75 -1.82 10.00
N GLU A 101 11.43 -1.03 10.83
CA GLU A 101 12.88 -0.94 10.86
C GLU A 101 13.56 -2.29 11.14
N LYS A 102 12.92 -3.14 11.93
CA LYS A 102 13.41 -4.49 12.27
C LYS A 102 13.23 -5.53 11.17
N LEU A 103 12.50 -5.21 10.10
CA LEU A 103 12.32 -6.12 8.98
C LEU A 103 13.62 -6.32 8.21
N THR A 104 13.80 -7.55 7.74
CA THR A 104 14.93 -7.98 6.91
C THR A 104 14.43 -8.81 5.72
N PRO A 105 15.20 -8.97 4.65
CA PRO A 105 14.81 -9.82 3.51
C PRO A 105 14.42 -11.25 3.88
N ALA A 106 14.90 -11.77 5.03
CA ALA A 106 14.54 -13.10 5.54
C ALA A 106 13.08 -13.20 6.01
N ASP A 107 12.42 -12.08 6.28
CA ASP A 107 11.00 -12.04 6.67
C ASP A 107 10.05 -12.35 5.50
N GLY A 108 10.54 -12.35 4.28
CA GLY A 108 9.76 -12.68 3.08
C GLY A 108 8.74 -11.60 2.71
N LYS A 109 7.48 -12.01 2.50
CA LYS A 109 6.40 -11.09 2.14
C LYS A 109 5.91 -10.31 3.36
N VAL A 110 5.79 -8.99 3.22
CA VAL A 110 5.41 -8.11 4.33
C VAL A 110 4.29 -7.13 3.97
N ILE A 111 3.48 -6.80 4.97
CA ILE A 111 2.55 -5.67 4.94
C ILE A 111 2.90 -4.76 6.11
N VAL A 112 3.22 -3.50 5.81
CA VAL A 112 3.64 -2.48 6.77
C VAL A 112 2.58 -1.41 6.86
N VAL A 113 1.98 -1.21 8.03
CA VAL A 113 0.93 -0.21 8.27
C VAL A 113 1.44 0.84 9.25
N ASN A 114 1.21 2.13 8.96
CA ASN A 114 1.52 3.19 9.92
C ASN A 114 0.70 3.02 11.20
N GLU A 115 1.27 3.34 12.36
CA GLU A 115 0.60 3.11 13.64
C GLU A 115 -0.58 4.07 13.82
N TRP A 116 -0.36 5.35 13.56
CA TRP A 116 -1.40 6.36 13.59
C TRP A 116 -2.00 6.57 12.20
N LEU A 117 -3.31 6.41 12.08
CA LEU A 117 -4.05 6.58 10.83
C LEU A 117 -5.09 7.69 10.99
N GLN A 118 -5.08 8.62 10.05
CA GLN A 118 -6.09 9.66 9.90
C GLN A 118 -7.33 9.14 9.13
N ASP A 119 -8.13 10.05 8.61
CA ASP A 119 -9.34 9.76 7.86
C ASP A 119 -9.14 8.71 6.79
N SER A 120 -10.15 7.87 6.61
CA SER A 120 -10.15 6.80 5.60
C SER A 120 -8.95 5.86 5.69
N LYS A 121 -8.37 5.69 6.88
CA LYS A 121 -7.19 4.84 7.14
C LYS A 121 -5.94 5.27 6.39
N ALA A 122 -5.83 6.54 6.00
CA ALA A 122 -4.60 7.10 5.43
C ALA A 122 -3.54 7.36 6.51
N MET A 123 -2.29 7.42 6.10
CA MET A 123 -1.22 8.00 6.91
C MET A 123 -1.52 9.49 7.21
N PRO A 124 -0.98 10.05 8.29
CA PRO A 124 -1.14 11.46 8.55
C PRO A 124 -0.49 12.33 7.46
N TYR A 125 -1.00 13.54 7.25
CA TYR A 125 -0.32 14.54 6.44
C TYR A 125 1.09 14.79 6.98
N LYS A 126 2.04 15.10 6.10
CA LYS A 126 3.44 15.35 6.52
C LYS A 126 3.54 16.36 7.67
N MET A 127 2.70 17.40 7.65
CA MET A 127 2.69 18.43 8.69
C MET A 127 2.19 17.94 10.06
N ASP A 128 1.42 16.85 10.09
CA ASP A 128 0.84 16.29 11.31
C ASP A 128 1.67 15.13 11.89
N ARG A 129 2.65 14.63 11.12
CA ARG A 129 3.46 13.47 11.52
C ARG A 129 4.36 13.81 12.70
N THR A 130 4.58 12.80 13.51
CA THR A 130 5.56 12.78 14.60
C THR A 130 6.76 11.94 14.20
N GLU A 131 7.79 11.87 15.03
CA GLU A 131 8.96 11.01 14.83
C GLU A 131 8.63 9.50 14.82
N LYS A 132 7.46 9.13 15.37
CA LYS A 132 6.97 7.74 15.39
C LYS A 132 6.30 7.34 14.08
N ASP A 133 5.88 8.30 13.27
CA ASP A 133 5.22 8.05 12.02
C ASP A 133 6.24 7.81 10.91
N MET A 134 5.89 6.91 10.00
CA MET A 134 6.67 6.70 8.79
C MET A 134 6.42 7.84 7.79
N ASN A 135 7.41 8.17 7.00
CA ASN A 135 7.25 8.98 5.80
C ASN A 135 7.34 8.09 4.54
N LEU A 136 7.09 8.66 3.37
CA LEU A 136 7.13 7.91 2.13
C LEU A 136 8.55 7.39 1.84
N ALA A 137 9.57 8.18 2.13
CA ALA A 137 10.98 7.80 1.96
C ALA A 137 11.38 6.61 2.86
N ASP A 138 10.91 6.56 4.11
CA ASP A 138 11.14 5.42 5.02
C ASP A 138 10.60 4.12 4.38
N LEU A 139 9.37 4.17 3.86
CA LEU A 139 8.71 3.02 3.22
C LEU A 139 9.40 2.60 1.93
N VAL A 140 9.76 3.55 1.06
CA VAL A 140 10.44 3.26 -0.22
C VAL A 140 11.82 2.68 0.03
N THR A 141 12.60 3.26 0.95
CA THR A 141 13.92 2.77 1.33
C THR A 141 13.83 1.34 1.88
N LYS A 142 12.90 1.09 2.82
CA LYS A 142 12.71 -0.26 3.37
C LYS A 142 12.24 -1.24 2.31
N ALA A 143 11.35 -0.84 1.42
CA ALA A 143 10.92 -1.69 0.31
C ALA A 143 12.09 -2.03 -0.62
N ALA A 144 12.93 -1.06 -0.98
CA ALA A 144 14.11 -1.33 -1.82
C ALA A 144 15.07 -2.33 -1.15
N GLU A 145 15.33 -2.18 0.17
CA GLU A 145 16.12 -3.14 0.95
C GLU A 145 15.52 -4.56 0.93
N MET A 146 14.20 -4.67 1.16
CA MET A 146 13.49 -5.96 1.23
C MET A 146 13.37 -6.65 -0.12
N LEU A 147 13.28 -5.86 -1.19
CA LEU A 147 13.04 -6.34 -2.55
C LEU A 147 14.33 -6.58 -3.35
N ASP A 148 15.49 -6.17 -2.83
CA ASP A 148 16.77 -6.37 -3.53
C ASP A 148 17.02 -7.85 -3.81
N ASN A 149 17.31 -8.16 -5.09
CA ASN A 149 17.56 -9.50 -5.56
C ASN A 149 18.16 -9.46 -7.00
N PRO A 150 18.78 -10.56 -7.47
CA PRO A 150 19.44 -10.60 -8.79
C PRO A 150 18.52 -10.30 -9.98
N ASN A 151 17.21 -10.59 -9.86
CA ASN A 151 16.24 -10.34 -10.93
C ASN A 151 15.69 -8.92 -10.94
N GLY A 152 16.07 -8.10 -9.94
CA GLY A 152 15.55 -6.75 -9.73
C GLY A 152 14.13 -6.74 -9.18
N PHE A 153 13.58 -5.55 -9.05
CA PHE A 153 12.27 -5.33 -8.47
C PHE A 153 11.48 -4.24 -9.20
N PHE A 154 10.20 -4.15 -8.88
CA PHE A 154 9.28 -3.07 -9.26
C PHE A 154 8.66 -2.50 -8.00
N ILE A 155 8.70 -1.18 -7.84
CA ILE A 155 8.00 -0.48 -6.75
C ILE A 155 7.06 0.56 -7.38
N MET A 156 5.79 0.54 -6.96
CA MET A 156 4.87 1.64 -7.11
C MET A 156 4.79 2.39 -5.78
N ALA A 157 5.04 3.69 -5.80
CA ALA A 157 4.92 4.55 -4.62
C ALA A 157 4.03 5.77 -4.94
N GLU A 158 3.10 6.07 -4.05
CA GLU A 158 2.12 7.14 -4.21
C GLU A 158 2.09 8.06 -2.99
N GLY A 159 2.22 9.37 -3.25
CA GLY A 159 1.89 10.43 -2.29
C GLY A 159 0.41 10.82 -2.37
N GLY A 160 -0.51 9.91 -2.05
CA GLY A 160 -1.95 10.09 -2.27
C GLY A 160 -2.57 11.23 -1.48
N LYS A 161 -1.92 11.72 -0.42
CA LYS A 161 -2.40 12.86 0.38
C LYS A 161 -2.26 14.21 -0.35
N VAL A 162 -1.41 14.32 -1.36
CA VAL A 162 -1.29 15.52 -2.21
C VAL A 162 -2.64 15.83 -2.87
N ASP A 163 -3.28 14.82 -3.48
CA ASP A 163 -4.60 14.96 -4.11
C ASP A 163 -5.67 15.40 -3.11
N TRP A 164 -5.68 14.82 -1.92
CA TRP A 164 -6.66 15.17 -0.88
C TRP A 164 -6.50 16.60 -0.38
N ALA A 165 -5.25 17.06 -0.18
CA ALA A 165 -4.97 18.45 0.18
C ALA A 165 -5.42 19.41 -0.92
N CYS A 166 -5.19 19.08 -2.19
CA CYS A 166 -5.65 19.86 -3.33
C CYS A 166 -7.18 19.93 -3.38
N HIS A 167 -7.90 18.83 -3.17
CA HIS A 167 -9.36 18.81 -3.09
C HIS A 167 -9.91 19.65 -1.93
N ALA A 168 -9.18 19.72 -0.81
CA ALA A 168 -9.52 20.55 0.34
C ALA A 168 -9.14 22.03 0.16
N ASN A 169 -8.50 22.42 -0.94
CA ASN A 169 -7.87 23.73 -1.16
C ASN A 169 -6.84 24.10 -0.06
N ASP A 170 -6.17 23.08 0.51
CA ASP A 170 -5.09 23.23 1.48
C ASP A 170 -3.74 23.27 0.76
N ALA A 171 -3.30 24.48 0.43
CA ALA A 171 -2.03 24.68 -0.26
C ALA A 171 -0.82 24.25 0.61
N ALA A 172 -0.87 24.45 1.92
CA ALA A 172 0.21 24.07 2.83
C ALA A 172 0.35 22.54 2.90
N GLY A 173 -0.75 21.84 3.07
CA GLY A 173 -0.79 20.37 3.02
C GLY A 173 -0.29 19.83 1.70
N ALA A 174 -0.80 20.35 0.57
CA ALA A 174 -0.40 19.90 -0.76
C ALA A 174 1.11 20.05 -1.02
N ILE A 175 1.70 21.21 -0.69
CA ILE A 175 3.12 21.47 -0.86
C ILE A 175 3.96 20.53 0.02
N ASN A 176 3.60 20.39 1.31
CA ASN A 176 4.36 19.55 2.22
C ASN A 176 4.31 18.07 1.83
N ASP A 177 3.15 17.55 1.45
CA ASP A 177 3.03 16.16 0.99
C ASP A 177 3.71 15.94 -0.38
N ALA A 178 3.75 16.95 -1.27
CA ALA A 178 4.55 16.89 -2.50
C ALA A 178 6.06 16.80 -2.18
N LEU A 179 6.55 17.56 -1.20
CA LEU A 179 7.93 17.47 -0.71
C LEU A 179 8.22 16.12 -0.01
N ASP A 180 7.21 15.41 0.49
CA ASP A 180 7.36 14.05 1.00
C ASP A 180 7.62 13.05 -0.15
N VAL A 181 6.95 13.26 -1.28
CA VAL A 181 7.18 12.47 -2.51
C VAL A 181 8.57 12.74 -3.08
N ASP A 182 8.95 14.02 -3.21
CA ASP A 182 10.27 14.43 -3.71
C ASP A 182 11.41 13.81 -2.89
N GLY A 183 11.26 13.78 -1.56
CA GLY A 183 12.24 13.16 -0.66
C GLY A 183 12.29 11.63 -0.72
N ALA A 184 11.34 10.98 -1.39
CA ALA A 184 11.28 9.54 -1.54
C ALA A 184 11.85 9.03 -2.87
N VAL A 185 12.11 9.91 -3.82
CA VAL A 185 12.66 9.64 -5.16
C VAL A 185 14.16 9.90 -5.19
#